data_476fff4a01d2445b3d05add55ebe3cba
#
_entry.id   476fff4a01d2445b3d05add55ebe3cba
#
_cell.length_a   1.000
_cell.length_b   1.000
_cell.length_c   1.000
_cell.angle_alpha   90.00
_cell.angle_beta   90.00
_cell.angle_gamma   90.00
#
_symmetry.space_group_name_H-M   'P 1'
#
loop_
_entity.id
_entity.type
_entity.pdbx_description
1 polymer ?
#
loop_
_entity_poly.entity_id
_entity_poly.type
_entity_poly.pdbx_seq_one_letter_code
_entity_poly.pdbx_strand_id
1 'polypeptide(L)'
;SRQSVFDAGLAPKITSMISTVGFYEHSGDWMYTAGIPAKSGVGGGVMAVLPGVMGVSAFAPPLDEAGNSVKAQLAVKFIMNKLGLGVFNGDNVTITE
;
A
#
# COMPACT_ATOMS: atom_id res chain seq x y z
N SER A 1 -7.11 0.25 19.25
CA SER A 1 -7.42 1.51 19.88
C SER A 1 -8.06 2.46 18.88
N ARG A 2 -8.98 3.27 19.34
CA ARG A 2 -9.60 4.26 18.48
C ARG A 2 -9.10 5.66 18.74
N GLN A 3 -8.01 5.76 19.44
CA GLN A 3 -7.43 7.04 19.74
C GLN A 3 -6.74 7.61 18.49
N SER A 4 -6.98 8.88 18.19
CA SER A 4 -6.33 9.53 17.08
C SER A 4 -4.87 9.78 17.40
N VAL A 5 -4.02 9.51 16.44
CA VAL A 5 -2.59 9.75 16.58
C VAL A 5 -2.24 11.15 16.06
N PHE A 6 -2.98 11.65 15.08
CA PHE A 6 -2.79 13.00 14.58
C PHE A 6 -4.14 13.53 14.10
N ASP A 7 -4.18 14.77 13.69
CA ASP A 7 -5.39 15.41 13.22
C ASP A 7 -5.94 14.65 12.02
N ALA A 8 -7.17 14.21 12.12
CA ALA A 8 -7.80 13.43 11.05
C ALA A 8 -7.86 14.20 9.72
N GLY A 9 -7.87 15.52 9.76
CA GLY A 9 -7.86 16.32 8.55
C GLY A 9 -6.60 16.18 7.73
N LEU A 10 -5.52 15.62 8.30
CA LEU A 10 -4.28 15.37 7.58
C LEU A 10 -4.31 14.05 6.80
N ALA A 11 -5.23 13.17 7.12
CA ALA A 11 -5.23 11.83 6.51
C ALA A 11 -5.32 11.86 4.98
N PRO A 12 -6.21 12.64 4.35
CA PRO A 12 -6.26 12.69 2.89
C PRO A 12 -4.96 13.21 2.28
N LYS A 13 -4.30 14.15 2.95
CA LYS A 13 -3.05 14.71 2.44
C LYS A 13 -1.92 13.69 2.52
N ILE A 14 -1.84 12.96 3.61
CA ILE A 14 -0.84 11.91 3.77
C ILE A 14 -1.08 10.81 2.74
N THR A 15 -2.32 10.40 2.59
CA THR A 15 -2.70 9.37 1.63
C THR A 15 -2.33 9.77 0.21
N SER A 16 -2.59 11.02 -0.15
CA SER A 16 -2.25 11.53 -1.46
C SER A 16 -0.74 11.50 -1.69
N MET A 17 0.02 11.90 -0.68
CA MET A 17 1.47 11.94 -0.79
C MET A 17 2.06 10.55 -0.98
N ILE A 18 1.65 9.59 -0.19
CA ILE A 18 2.20 8.24 -0.32
C ILE A 18 1.73 7.54 -1.60
N SER A 19 0.67 8.05 -2.22
CA SER A 19 0.24 7.51 -3.51
C SER A 19 1.25 7.82 -4.62
N THR A 20 2.02 8.88 -4.47
CA THR A 20 2.94 9.29 -5.52
C THR A 20 4.40 8.95 -5.22
N VAL A 21 4.76 8.86 -3.95
CA VAL A 21 6.16 8.65 -3.58
C VAL A 21 6.37 7.55 -2.56
N GLY A 22 5.43 6.64 -2.43
CA GLY A 22 5.46 5.65 -1.36
C GLY A 22 6.52 4.58 -1.48
N PHE A 23 7.05 4.34 -2.68
CA PHE A 23 8.00 3.26 -2.91
C PHE A 23 9.28 3.73 -3.57
N TYR A 24 9.78 4.85 -3.15
CA TYR A 24 11.02 5.40 -3.70
C TYR A 24 10.94 5.46 -5.22
N GLU A 25 11.92 4.92 -5.92
CA GLU A 25 11.91 4.96 -7.39
C GLU A 25 10.82 4.13 -8.01
N HIS A 26 10.26 3.17 -7.29
CA HIS A 26 9.24 2.28 -7.85
C HIS A 26 7.82 2.71 -7.51
N SER A 27 7.63 3.97 -7.12
CA SER A 27 6.30 4.43 -6.70
C SER A 27 5.27 4.36 -7.83
N GLY A 28 5.66 4.71 -9.03
CA GLY A 28 4.75 4.61 -10.17
C GLY A 28 4.36 3.18 -10.49
N ASP A 29 5.33 2.28 -10.43
CA ASP A 29 5.06 0.87 -10.68
C ASP A 29 4.11 0.31 -9.65
N TRP A 30 4.28 0.70 -8.38
CA TRP A 30 3.39 0.24 -7.34
C TRP A 30 1.95 0.71 -7.58
N MET A 31 1.77 2.00 -7.91
CA MET A 31 0.42 2.51 -8.15
C MET A 31 -0.20 1.85 -9.38
N TYR A 32 0.59 1.60 -10.41
CA TYR A 32 0.08 0.95 -11.60
C TYR A 32 -0.33 -0.50 -11.32
N THR A 33 0.47 -1.23 -10.56
CA THR A 33 0.24 -2.66 -10.35
C THR A 33 -0.64 -2.97 -9.15
N ALA A 34 -0.52 -2.21 -8.08
CA ALA A 34 -1.29 -2.46 -6.86
C ALA A 34 -2.47 -1.50 -6.70
N GLY A 35 -2.27 -0.25 -7.06
CA GLY A 35 -3.36 0.73 -7.04
C GLY A 35 -3.85 1.11 -5.66
N ILE A 36 -2.98 1.06 -4.64
CA ILE A 36 -3.37 1.47 -3.30
C ILE A 36 -2.29 2.32 -2.68
N PRO A 37 -2.67 3.34 -1.91
CA PRO A 37 -1.70 4.15 -1.20
C PRO A 37 -0.91 3.28 -0.23
N ALA A 38 0.39 3.37 -0.29
CA ALA A 38 1.24 2.58 0.58
C ALA A 38 2.61 3.22 0.72
N LYS A 39 3.32 2.85 1.77
CA LYS A 39 4.66 3.36 2.02
C LYS A 39 5.55 2.22 2.43
N SER A 40 6.73 2.18 1.84
CA SER A 40 7.74 1.20 2.20
C SER A 40 8.80 1.84 3.11
N GLY A 41 9.62 1.00 3.71
CA GLY A 41 10.75 1.46 4.52
C GLY A 41 11.93 0.51 4.35
N VAL A 42 13.12 1.06 4.45
CA VAL A 42 14.33 0.26 4.26
C VAL A 42 14.53 -0.78 5.37
N GLY A 43 13.76 -0.70 6.45
CA GLY A 43 13.76 -1.76 7.45
C GLY A 43 13.07 -3.03 7.00
N GLY A 44 12.38 -2.99 5.86
CA GLY A 44 11.70 -4.18 5.32
C GLY A 44 10.20 -4.16 5.45
N GLY A 45 9.62 -3.04 5.86
CA GLY A 45 8.17 -2.95 6.05
C GLY A 45 7.47 -2.32 4.88
N VAL A 46 6.20 -2.65 4.72
CA VAL A 46 5.30 -2.00 3.77
C VAL A 46 3.98 -1.79 4.50
N MET A 47 3.46 -0.58 4.44
CA MET A 47 2.16 -0.26 5.02
C MET A 47 1.25 0.24 3.90
N ALA A 48 0.08 -0.33 3.78
CA ALA A 48 -0.90 0.08 2.78
C ALA A 48 -2.17 0.54 3.47
N VAL A 49 -2.83 1.50 2.89
CA VAL A 49 -4.03 2.07 3.47
C VAL A 49 -5.15 2.04 2.44
N LEU A 50 -6.28 1.51 2.84
CA LEU A 50 -7.46 1.59 2.04
C LEU A 50 -8.38 2.57 2.75
N PRO A 51 -8.49 3.81 2.26
CA PRO A 51 -9.21 4.85 2.98
C PRO A 51 -10.64 4.43 3.31
N GLY A 52 -11.02 4.59 4.57
CA GLY A 52 -12.36 4.24 5.02
C GLY A 52 -12.62 2.77 5.22
N VAL A 53 -11.64 1.92 4.94
CA VAL A 53 -11.82 0.48 5.03
C VAL A 53 -10.83 -0.17 5.99
N MET A 54 -9.54 -0.13 5.67
CA MET A 54 -8.58 -0.80 6.53
C MET A 54 -7.14 -0.41 6.19
N GLY A 55 -6.24 -0.74 7.09
CA GLY A 55 -4.81 -0.67 6.85
C GLY A 55 -4.23 -2.07 6.88
N VAL A 56 -3.17 -2.28 6.13
CA VAL A 56 -2.48 -3.57 6.08
C VAL A 56 -0.99 -3.28 6.15
N SER A 57 -0.26 -4.07 6.91
CA SER A 57 1.19 -3.94 6.91
C SER A 57 1.83 -5.32 6.83
N ALA A 58 3.00 -5.36 6.26
CA ALA A 58 3.78 -6.57 6.14
C ALA A 58 5.25 -6.24 6.37
N PHE A 59 6.02 -7.18 6.85
CA PHE A 59 7.42 -6.98 7.13
C PHE A 59 8.22 -8.17 6.65
N ALA A 60 9.21 -7.90 5.80
CA ALA A 60 10.13 -8.93 5.32
C ALA A 60 11.41 -8.24 4.89
N PRO A 61 12.52 -8.47 5.59
CA PRO A 61 13.74 -7.68 5.42
C PRO A 61 14.40 -7.66 4.03
N PRO A 62 14.39 -8.71 3.21
CA PRO A 62 15.07 -8.62 1.93
C PRO A 62 14.46 -7.55 1.02
N LEU A 63 15.33 -6.69 0.47
CA LEU A 63 14.91 -5.53 -0.30
C LEU A 63 15.27 -5.69 -1.76
N ASP A 64 14.54 -4.97 -2.63
CA ASP A 64 14.92 -4.86 -4.04
C ASP A 64 15.96 -3.73 -4.20
N GLU A 65 16.34 -3.43 -5.42
CA GLU A 65 17.39 -2.45 -5.66
C GLU A 65 16.96 -1.02 -5.31
N ALA A 66 15.68 -0.75 -5.23
CA ALA A 66 15.18 0.56 -4.81
C ALA A 66 15.04 0.70 -3.29
N GLY A 67 15.22 -0.39 -2.54
CA GLY A 67 15.11 -0.36 -1.09
C GLY A 67 13.75 -0.79 -0.57
N ASN A 68 12.93 -1.42 -1.38
CA ASN A 68 11.60 -1.88 -0.98
C ASN A 68 11.61 -3.39 -0.73
N SER A 69 10.88 -3.81 0.29
CA SER A 69 10.79 -5.24 0.60
C SER A 69 10.07 -5.99 -0.50
N VAL A 70 10.72 -7.00 -1.04
CA VAL A 70 10.15 -7.80 -2.13
C VAL A 70 8.98 -8.62 -1.63
N LYS A 71 9.16 -9.36 -0.56
CA LYS A 71 8.10 -10.23 -0.05
C LYS A 71 6.94 -9.46 0.54
N ALA A 72 7.22 -8.34 1.21
CA ALA A 72 6.14 -7.55 1.79
C ALA A 72 5.27 -6.95 0.70
N GLN A 73 5.87 -6.48 -0.39
CA GLN A 73 5.10 -5.98 -1.53
C GLN A 73 4.19 -7.06 -2.11
N LEU A 74 4.73 -8.26 -2.28
CA LEU A 74 3.95 -9.37 -2.82
C LEU A 74 2.81 -9.75 -1.89
N ALA A 75 3.06 -9.75 -0.59
CA ALA A 75 2.03 -10.09 0.39
C ALA A 75 0.88 -9.08 0.36
N VAL A 76 1.21 -7.79 0.32
CA VAL A 76 0.20 -6.74 0.28
C VAL A 76 -0.59 -6.83 -1.02
N LYS A 77 0.09 -7.00 -2.15
CA LYS A 77 -0.59 -7.14 -3.44
C LYS A 77 -1.52 -8.34 -3.46
N PHE A 78 -1.09 -9.44 -2.89
CA PHE A 78 -1.90 -10.65 -2.85
C PHE A 78 -3.17 -10.42 -2.05
N ILE A 79 -3.05 -9.83 -0.87
CA ILE A 79 -4.19 -9.56 -0.01
C ILE A 79 -5.17 -8.61 -0.69
N MET A 80 -4.66 -7.52 -1.23
CA MET A 80 -5.52 -6.51 -1.85
C MET A 80 -6.18 -7.03 -3.11
N ASN A 81 -5.47 -7.84 -3.89
CA ASN A 81 -6.01 -8.43 -5.09
C ASN A 81 -7.13 -9.42 -4.74
N LYS A 82 -6.93 -10.23 -3.73
CA LYS A 82 -7.95 -11.17 -3.29
C LYS A 82 -9.22 -10.45 -2.81
N LEU A 83 -9.07 -9.27 -2.26
CA LEU A 83 -10.21 -8.50 -1.78
C LEU A 83 -10.78 -7.57 -2.84
N GLY A 84 -10.12 -7.43 -3.98
CA GLY A 84 -10.60 -6.57 -5.05
C GLY A 84 -10.55 -5.09 -4.70
N LEU A 85 -9.57 -4.67 -3.92
CA LEU A 85 -9.58 -3.34 -3.32
C LEU A 85 -8.66 -2.31 -3.96
N GLY A 86 -7.97 -2.64 -5.03
CA GLY A 86 -7.08 -1.68 -5.68
C GLY A 86 -7.87 -0.53 -6.30
N VAL A 87 -7.33 0.66 -6.19
CA VAL A 87 -8.01 1.87 -6.67
C VAL A 87 -8.27 1.81 -8.16
N PHE A 88 -7.33 1.23 -8.90
CA PHE A 88 -7.44 1.17 -10.36
C PHE A 88 -7.90 -0.19 -10.87
N ASN A 89 -8.35 -1.06 -10.01
CA ASN A 89 -8.98 -2.29 -10.46
C ASN A 89 -10.30 -1.94 -11.08
N GLY A 90 -10.70 -2.61 -12.06
CA GLY A 90 -12.02 -2.44 -12.60
C GLY A 90 -13.02 -2.67 -11.50
N ASP A 91 -14.07 -1.90 -11.54
CA ASP A 91 -14.99 -1.86 -10.46
C ASP A 91 -15.58 -3.19 -10.15
N ASN A 92 -15.51 -4.11 -10.92
CA ASN A 92 -16.09 -5.32 -10.63
C ASN A 92 -15.28 -6.42 -10.95
N VAL A 93 -14.04 -6.27 -10.84
CA VAL A 93 -13.19 -7.37 -11.02
C VAL A 93 -13.46 -8.33 -9.92
N THR A 94 -14.04 -9.40 -10.26
CA THR A 94 -14.33 -10.42 -9.31
C THR A 94 -13.11 -11.25 -9.16
N ILE A 95 -12.62 -11.33 -7.96
CA ILE A 95 -11.50 -12.16 -7.69
C ILE A 95 -12.02 -13.54 -7.48
N THR A 96 -11.83 -14.37 -8.41
CA THR A 96 -12.41 -15.65 -8.31
C THR A 96 -11.49 -16.65 -7.78
N GLU A 97 -10.53 -16.45 -7.42
CA GLU A 97 -9.83 -17.43 -6.81
C GLU A 97 -8.76 -17.26 -6.38
#